data_1027909bae0bf0164cc7839c6fc5046d
#
_entry.id   1027909bae0bf0164cc7839c6fc5046d
#
_cell.length_a   1.000
_cell.length_b   1.000
_cell.length_c   1.000
_cell.angle_alpha   90.00
_cell.angle_beta   90.00
_cell.angle_gamma   90.00
#
_symmetry.space_group_name_H-M   'P 1'
#
loop_
_entity.id
_entity.type
_entity.pdbx_description
1 polymer ?
#
loop_
_entity_poly.entity_id
_entity_poly.type
_entity_poly.pdbx_seq_one_letter_code
_entity_poly.pdbx_strand_id
1 'polypeptide(L)'
;MRRWPVLGWLHLMRISHRVLQSAALQLSSWELSNAQFDVLAHIGAAQGISQLDLAQRLLVTQGNVTQLLDKMEARGLIRRVPEGRTKRLYLTSAGRQLFDEVVPLHEGFIADQFGGLSPDEQRQLLRLLAKLDRAQR
;
A
#
# COMPACT_ATOMS: atom_id res chain seq x y z
N MET A 1 -11.00 33.94 -1.98
CA MET A 1 -11.19 32.53 -1.57
C MET A 1 -10.29 31.61 -2.37
N ARG A 2 -9.60 30.71 -1.71
CA ARG A 2 -8.63 29.79 -2.35
C ARG A 2 -9.33 28.52 -2.82
N ARG A 3 -9.94 28.59 -4.00
CA ARG A 3 -10.73 27.48 -4.54
C ARG A 3 -9.87 26.35 -5.12
N TRP A 4 -8.71 26.68 -5.69
CA TRP A 4 -7.85 25.71 -6.38
C TRP A 4 -7.41 24.56 -5.46
N PRO A 5 -6.87 24.83 -4.24
CA PRO A 5 -6.50 23.73 -3.35
C PRO A 5 -7.68 22.85 -2.94
N VAL A 6 -8.84 23.44 -2.69
CA VAL A 6 -10.04 22.69 -2.31
C VAL A 6 -10.49 21.79 -3.46
N LEU A 7 -10.52 22.31 -4.69
CA LEU A 7 -10.89 21.52 -5.85
C LEU A 7 -9.89 20.37 -6.08
N GLY A 8 -8.60 20.66 -5.94
CA GLY A 8 -7.56 19.63 -6.03
C GLY A 8 -7.74 18.53 -5.00
N TRP A 9 -8.03 18.92 -3.76
CA TRP A 9 -8.29 17.96 -2.69
C TRP A 9 -9.48 17.05 -3.01
N LEU A 10 -10.59 17.63 -3.49
CA LEU A 10 -11.78 16.87 -3.86
C LEU A 10 -11.50 15.87 -4.98
N HIS A 11 -10.71 16.27 -5.99
CA HIS A 11 -10.31 15.35 -7.05
C HIS A 11 -9.42 14.22 -6.52
N LEU A 12 -8.46 14.53 -5.65
CA LEU A 12 -7.61 13.52 -5.02
C LEU A 12 -8.44 12.49 -4.25
N MET A 13 -9.42 12.96 -3.48
CA MET A 13 -10.29 12.07 -2.72
C MET A 13 -11.10 11.15 -3.63
N ARG A 14 -11.70 11.71 -4.69
CA ARG A 14 -12.49 10.91 -5.64
C ARG A 14 -11.65 9.89 -6.37
N ILE A 15 -10.48 10.29 -6.84
CA ILE A 15 -9.57 9.40 -7.55
C ILE A 15 -9.11 8.29 -6.61
N SER A 16 -8.67 8.63 -5.41
CA SER A 16 -8.23 7.64 -4.41
C SER A 16 -9.33 6.62 -4.12
N HIS A 17 -10.55 7.09 -3.93
CA HIS A 17 -11.69 6.22 -3.64
C HIS A 17 -11.95 5.24 -4.78
N ARG A 18 -11.98 5.73 -6.02
CA ARG A 18 -12.21 4.89 -7.20
C ARG A 18 -11.10 3.88 -7.41
N VAL A 19 -9.85 4.33 -7.28
CA VAL A 19 -8.69 3.44 -7.43
C VAL A 19 -8.72 2.34 -6.39
N LEU A 20 -8.99 2.68 -5.12
CA LEU A 20 -9.06 1.69 -4.05
C LEU A 20 -10.20 0.69 -4.25
N GLN A 21 -11.35 1.14 -4.75
CA GLN A 21 -12.46 0.24 -5.06
C GLN A 21 -12.09 -0.75 -6.18
N SER A 22 -11.49 -0.23 -7.26
CA SER A 22 -11.05 -1.08 -8.38
C SER A 22 -9.92 -2.01 -7.96
N ALA A 23 -8.99 -1.51 -7.15
CA ALA A 23 -7.89 -2.32 -6.62
C ALA A 23 -8.41 -3.47 -5.75
N ALA A 24 -9.43 -3.22 -4.93
CA ALA A 24 -10.04 -4.27 -4.10
C ALA A 24 -10.58 -5.42 -4.97
N LEU A 25 -11.20 -5.09 -6.10
CA LEU A 25 -11.67 -6.11 -7.05
C LEU A 25 -10.51 -6.86 -7.69
N GLN A 26 -9.48 -6.15 -8.12
CA GLN A 26 -8.30 -6.77 -8.72
C GLN A 26 -7.62 -7.72 -7.74
N LEU A 27 -7.46 -7.31 -6.48
CA LEU A 27 -6.79 -8.09 -5.45
C LEU A 27 -7.62 -9.27 -4.95
N SER A 28 -8.93 -9.24 -5.14
CA SER A 28 -9.83 -10.28 -4.61
C SER A 28 -9.55 -11.67 -5.19
N SER A 29 -8.99 -11.76 -6.40
CA SER A 29 -8.61 -13.04 -6.99
C SER A 29 -7.50 -13.76 -6.22
N TRP A 30 -6.75 -13.04 -5.40
CA TRP A 30 -5.74 -13.61 -4.50
C TRP A 30 -6.22 -13.61 -3.04
N GLU A 31 -7.51 -13.32 -2.82
CA GLU A 31 -8.09 -13.21 -1.49
C GLU A 31 -7.34 -12.19 -0.62
N LEU A 32 -6.91 -11.09 -1.24
CA LEU A 32 -6.25 -9.98 -0.56
C LEU A 32 -7.16 -8.75 -0.55
N SER A 33 -7.25 -8.10 0.61
CA SER A 33 -7.78 -6.74 0.70
C SER A 33 -6.67 -5.73 0.37
N ASN A 34 -7.04 -4.47 0.18
CA ASN A 34 -6.05 -3.40 0.03
C ASN A 34 -5.10 -3.35 1.22
N ALA A 35 -5.61 -3.49 2.44
CA ALA A 35 -4.78 -3.48 3.64
C ALA A 35 -3.82 -4.66 3.70
N GLN A 36 -4.28 -5.86 3.34
CA GLN A 36 -3.42 -7.05 3.32
C GLN A 36 -2.34 -6.94 2.25
N PHE A 37 -2.69 -6.41 1.08
CA PHE A 37 -1.69 -6.16 0.04
C PHE A 37 -0.64 -5.16 0.52
N ASP A 38 -1.06 -4.07 1.17
CA ASP A 38 -0.16 -3.05 1.70
C ASP A 38 0.85 -3.67 2.68
N VAL A 39 0.39 -4.53 3.59
CA VAL A 39 1.25 -5.27 4.51
C VAL A 39 2.23 -6.15 3.76
N LEU A 40 1.73 -6.95 2.82
CA LEU A 40 2.55 -7.88 2.04
C LEU A 40 3.67 -7.14 1.30
N ALA A 41 3.30 -6.04 0.64
CA ALA A 41 4.24 -5.24 -0.14
C ALA A 41 5.33 -4.61 0.73
N HIS A 42 4.96 -4.04 1.87
CA HIS A 42 5.92 -3.39 2.76
C HIS A 42 6.87 -4.39 3.42
N ILE A 43 6.37 -5.53 3.88
CA ILE A 43 7.23 -6.55 4.48
C ILE A 43 8.17 -7.13 3.42
N GLY A 44 7.66 -7.40 2.22
CA GLY A 44 8.48 -7.95 1.15
C GLY A 44 9.60 -7.00 0.70
N ALA A 45 9.35 -5.69 0.74
CA ALA A 45 10.33 -4.68 0.39
C ALA A 45 11.35 -4.43 1.50
N ALA A 46 11.00 -4.75 2.75
CA ALA A 46 11.85 -4.49 3.92
C ALA A 46 11.75 -5.65 4.92
N GLN A 47 12.27 -6.81 4.55
CA GLN A 47 12.30 -7.99 5.40
C GLN A 47 13.00 -7.67 6.72
N GLY A 48 12.36 -8.04 7.83
CA GLY A 48 12.86 -7.71 9.16
C GLY A 48 12.36 -6.39 9.70
N ILE A 49 11.49 -5.70 8.97
CA ILE A 49 10.86 -4.45 9.45
C ILE A 49 10.18 -4.71 10.79
N SER A 50 10.30 -3.76 11.74
CA SER A 50 9.59 -3.89 13.01
C SER A 50 8.09 -3.66 12.81
N GLN A 51 7.29 -4.24 13.70
CA GLN A 51 5.84 -4.03 13.65
C GLN A 51 5.48 -2.55 13.80
N LEU A 52 6.22 -1.82 14.63
CA LEU A 52 6.01 -0.38 14.81
C LEU A 52 6.29 0.39 13.51
N ASP A 53 7.42 0.13 12.87
CA ASP A 53 7.77 0.80 11.62
C ASP A 53 6.79 0.46 10.50
N LEU A 54 6.34 -0.79 10.42
CA LEU A 54 5.31 -1.17 9.46
C LEU A 54 4.04 -0.36 9.67
N ALA A 55 3.57 -0.27 10.92
CA ALA A 55 2.35 0.46 11.24
C ALA A 55 2.42 1.93 10.78
N GLN A 56 3.59 2.53 10.86
CA GLN A 56 3.81 3.91 10.42
C GLN A 56 3.82 4.07 8.91
N ARG A 57 4.14 3.00 8.17
CA ARG A 57 4.24 3.03 6.70
C ARG A 57 2.98 2.62 5.97
N LEU A 58 2.04 1.96 6.64
CA LEU A 58 0.81 1.51 6.01
C LEU A 58 -0.04 2.69 5.57
N LEU A 59 -0.57 2.61 4.34
CA LEU A 59 -1.26 3.72 3.69
C LEU A 59 -2.78 3.60 3.77
N VAL A 60 -3.30 2.37 3.77
CA VAL A 60 -4.73 2.14 3.57
C VAL A 60 -5.43 1.49 4.75
N THR A 61 -4.69 1.08 5.78
CA THR A 61 -5.31 0.46 6.94
C THR A 61 -5.85 1.52 7.90
N GLN A 62 -7.07 1.33 8.34
CA GLN A 62 -7.73 2.16 9.32
C GLN A 62 -7.95 1.40 10.62
N GLY A 63 -7.62 0.13 10.65
CA GLY A 63 -7.96 -0.75 11.74
C GLY A 63 -6.79 -1.15 12.59
N ASN A 64 -6.99 -2.22 13.33
CA ASN A 64 -6.00 -2.78 14.22
C ASN A 64 -4.94 -3.55 13.43
N VAL A 65 -3.72 -3.03 13.41
CA VAL A 65 -2.60 -3.64 12.68
C VAL A 65 -2.29 -5.03 13.23
N THR A 66 -2.39 -5.22 14.53
CA THR A 66 -2.15 -6.53 15.15
C THR A 66 -3.13 -7.58 14.62
N GLN A 67 -4.42 -7.25 14.52
CA GLN A 67 -5.41 -8.17 13.95
C GLN A 67 -5.14 -8.47 12.48
N LEU A 68 -4.73 -7.47 11.72
CA LEU A 68 -4.36 -7.63 10.32
C LEU A 68 -3.18 -8.60 10.18
N LEU A 69 -2.16 -8.43 11.00
CA LEU A 69 -0.99 -9.32 11.01
C LEU A 69 -1.36 -10.73 11.49
N ASP A 70 -2.25 -10.84 12.48
CA ASP A 70 -2.76 -12.15 12.94
C ASP A 70 -3.38 -12.93 11.78
N LYS A 71 -4.21 -12.27 10.97
CA LYS A 71 -4.84 -12.89 9.80
C LYS A 71 -3.82 -13.31 8.76
N MET A 72 -2.83 -12.46 8.50
CA MET A 72 -1.78 -12.76 7.53
C MET A 72 -0.91 -13.92 7.98
N GLU A 73 -0.59 -13.97 9.27
CA GLU A 73 0.17 -15.09 9.84
C GLU A 73 -0.64 -16.39 9.81
N ALA A 74 -1.93 -16.31 10.14
CA ALA A 74 -2.83 -17.49 10.09
C ALA A 74 -2.94 -18.05 8.67
N ARG A 75 -2.84 -17.21 7.65
CA ARG A 75 -2.81 -17.65 6.25
C ARG A 75 -1.45 -18.20 5.82
N GLY A 76 -0.46 -18.16 6.70
CA GLY A 76 0.87 -18.66 6.41
C GLY A 76 1.69 -17.76 5.48
N LEU A 77 1.36 -16.47 5.40
CA LEU A 77 2.03 -15.53 4.50
C LEU A 77 3.17 -14.77 5.16
N ILE A 78 3.07 -14.54 6.46
CA ILE A 78 4.09 -13.82 7.23
C ILE A 78 4.41 -14.58 8.51
N ARG A 79 5.54 -14.24 9.10
CA ARG A 79 5.90 -14.69 10.45
C ARG A 79 6.43 -13.51 11.25
N ARG A 80 6.15 -13.51 12.54
CA ARG A 80 6.60 -12.51 13.49
C ARG A 80 7.65 -13.15 14.39
N VAL A 81 8.82 -12.52 14.47
CA VAL A 81 9.94 -13.01 15.28
C VAL A 81 10.19 -12.01 16.40
N PRO A 82 10.00 -12.41 17.67
CA PRO A 82 10.31 -11.53 18.78
C PRO A 82 11.80 -11.18 18.81
N GLU A 83 12.09 -9.90 19.08
CA GLU A 83 13.46 -9.39 19.25
C GLU A 83 13.43 -8.28 20.29
N GLY A 84 13.81 -8.60 21.53
CA GLY A 84 13.68 -7.67 22.63
C GLY A 84 12.22 -7.32 22.88
N ARG A 85 11.91 -6.02 22.86
CA ARG A 85 10.54 -5.51 23.06
C ARG A 85 9.77 -5.33 21.77
N THR A 86 10.36 -5.67 20.63
CA THR A 86 9.74 -5.53 19.32
C THR A 86 9.55 -6.89 18.67
N LYS A 87 8.80 -6.88 17.58
CA LYS A 87 8.65 -8.04 16.71
C LYS A 87 9.12 -7.65 15.32
N ARG A 88 9.95 -8.52 14.72
CA ARG A 88 10.40 -8.37 13.34
C ARG A 88 9.51 -9.18 12.42
N LEU A 89 9.23 -8.64 11.25
CA LEU A 89 8.27 -9.23 10.33
C LEU A 89 8.98 -9.73 9.08
N TYR A 90 8.59 -10.94 8.65
CA TYR A 90 9.17 -11.59 7.48
C TYR A 90 8.08 -12.24 6.66
N LEU A 91 8.30 -12.34 5.34
CA LEU A 91 7.48 -13.20 4.51
C LEU A 91 7.89 -14.65 4.70
N THR A 92 6.93 -15.56 4.70
CA THR A 92 7.19 -17.00 4.53
C THR A 92 7.49 -17.27 3.05
N SER A 93 7.85 -18.52 2.73
CA SER A 93 7.97 -18.94 1.32
C SER A 93 6.69 -18.69 0.55
N ALA A 94 5.54 -19.01 1.14
CA ALA A 94 4.24 -18.77 0.51
C ALA A 94 3.98 -17.28 0.33
N GLY A 95 4.35 -16.47 1.33
CA GLY A 95 4.23 -15.01 1.23
C GLY A 95 5.13 -14.44 0.14
N ARG A 96 6.35 -14.96 0.00
CA ARG A 96 7.26 -14.51 -1.06
C ARG A 96 6.72 -14.86 -2.44
N GLN A 97 6.19 -16.07 -2.62
CA GLN A 97 5.57 -16.47 -3.87
C GLN A 97 4.41 -15.55 -4.24
N LEU A 98 3.56 -15.26 -3.27
CA LEU A 98 2.43 -14.35 -3.48
C LEU A 98 2.91 -12.95 -3.83
N PHE A 99 3.89 -12.43 -3.11
CA PHE A 99 4.50 -11.13 -3.37
C PHE A 99 5.02 -11.05 -4.82
N ASP A 100 5.80 -12.05 -5.23
CA ASP A 100 6.42 -12.07 -6.56
C ASP A 100 5.38 -12.12 -7.68
N GLU A 101 4.23 -12.72 -7.43
CA GLU A 101 3.12 -12.78 -8.39
C GLU A 101 2.29 -11.52 -8.39
N VAL A 102 1.85 -11.08 -7.22
CA VAL A 102 0.82 -10.03 -7.09
C VAL A 102 1.40 -8.63 -7.27
N VAL A 103 2.59 -8.35 -6.72
CA VAL A 103 3.12 -6.99 -6.72
C VAL A 103 3.31 -6.43 -8.12
N PRO A 104 3.95 -7.16 -9.08
CA PRO A 104 4.08 -6.63 -10.43
C PRO A 104 2.73 -6.40 -11.12
N LEU A 105 1.77 -7.30 -10.93
CA LEU A 105 0.44 -7.17 -11.53
C LEU A 105 -0.32 -5.99 -10.93
N HIS A 106 -0.21 -5.79 -9.62
CA HIS A 106 -0.84 -4.64 -8.97
C HIS A 106 -0.20 -3.33 -9.40
N GLU A 107 1.11 -3.28 -9.52
CA GLU A 107 1.82 -2.09 -10.01
C GLU A 107 1.37 -1.73 -11.43
N GLY A 108 1.21 -2.73 -12.30
CA GLY A 108 0.68 -2.52 -13.65
C GLY A 108 -0.74 -2.01 -13.62
N PHE A 109 -1.57 -2.57 -12.74
CA PHE A 109 -2.94 -2.10 -12.54
C PHE A 109 -2.97 -0.63 -12.11
N ILE A 110 -2.14 -0.25 -11.14
CA ILE A 110 -2.06 1.14 -10.68
C ILE A 110 -1.59 2.05 -11.81
N ALA A 111 -0.56 1.64 -12.56
CA ALA A 111 -0.06 2.43 -13.70
C ALA A 111 -1.16 2.72 -14.72
N ASP A 112 -2.03 1.73 -14.99
CA ASP A 112 -3.14 1.88 -15.92
C ASP A 112 -4.14 2.94 -15.45
N GLN A 113 -4.28 3.15 -14.12
CA GLN A 113 -5.17 4.16 -13.59
C GLN A 113 -4.74 5.59 -13.96
N PHE A 114 -3.47 5.76 -14.32
CA PHE A 114 -2.91 7.06 -14.72
C PHE A 114 -2.88 7.23 -16.24
N GLY A 115 -3.53 6.31 -16.99
CA GLY A 115 -3.52 6.31 -18.46
C GLY A 115 -4.16 7.53 -19.11
N GLY A 116 -4.92 8.34 -18.37
CA GLY A 116 -5.46 9.60 -18.85
C GLY A 116 -4.43 10.73 -18.96
N LEU A 117 -3.22 10.50 -18.44
CA LEU A 117 -2.12 11.46 -18.49
C LEU A 117 -0.99 10.91 -19.37
N SER A 118 -0.34 11.81 -20.12
CA SER A 118 0.88 11.45 -20.84
C SER A 118 2.02 11.12 -19.85
N PRO A 119 3.08 10.42 -20.28
CA PRO A 119 4.23 10.17 -19.40
C PRO A 119 4.84 11.44 -18.80
N ASP A 120 4.92 12.53 -19.56
CA ASP A 120 5.42 13.80 -19.04
C ASP A 120 4.50 14.38 -17.99
N GLU A 121 3.20 14.31 -18.20
CA GLU A 121 2.20 14.76 -17.22
C GLU A 121 2.24 13.90 -15.96
N GLN A 122 2.45 12.60 -16.09
CA GLN A 122 2.59 11.70 -14.93
C GLN A 122 3.81 12.09 -14.08
N ARG A 123 4.94 12.40 -14.73
CA ARG A 123 6.14 12.86 -14.01
C ARG A 123 5.90 14.20 -13.31
N GLN A 124 5.19 15.12 -13.96
CA GLN A 124 4.83 16.40 -13.38
C GLN A 124 3.93 16.23 -12.15
N LEU A 125 2.92 15.37 -12.25
CA LEU A 125 2.04 15.05 -11.13
C LEU A 125 2.83 14.46 -9.96
N LEU A 126 3.69 13.49 -10.22
CA LEU A 126 4.53 12.89 -9.18
C LEU A 126 5.37 13.96 -8.47
N ARG A 127 5.99 14.85 -9.24
CA ARG A 127 6.82 15.93 -8.70
C ARG A 127 6.01 16.84 -7.75
N LEU A 128 4.79 17.20 -8.17
CA LEU A 128 3.92 18.07 -7.37
C LEU A 128 3.40 17.35 -6.12
N LEU A 129 2.98 16.10 -6.25
CA LEU A 129 2.51 15.32 -5.12
C LEU A 129 3.64 15.08 -4.10
N ALA A 130 4.84 14.76 -4.56
CA ALA A 130 6.00 14.56 -3.68
C ALA A 130 6.36 15.86 -2.94
N LYS A 131 6.27 17.00 -3.62
CA LYS A 131 6.50 18.30 -3.00
C LYS A 131 5.47 18.59 -1.91
N LEU A 132 4.20 18.33 -2.20
CA LEU A 132 3.11 18.53 -1.24
C LEU A 132 3.26 17.60 -0.04
N ASP A 133 3.61 16.35 -0.28
CA ASP A 133 3.83 15.35 0.77
C ASP A 133 4.94 15.80 1.73
N ARG A 134 6.07 16.25 1.19
CA ARG A 134 7.18 16.74 2.03
C ARG A 134 6.79 17.97 2.85
N ALA A 135 5.93 18.83 2.32
CA ALA A 135 5.51 20.05 3.01
C ALA A 135 4.63 19.77 4.23
N GLN A 136 4.05 18.57 4.33
CA GLN A 136 3.14 18.19 5.41
C GLN A 136 3.83 17.41 6.53
N ARG A 137 5.12 17.11 6.39
CA ARG A 137 5.85 16.35 7.40
C ARG A 137 6.34 17.22 8.56
#